data_5846463e7e4e4efc06f3382aaedeb28c
#
_entry.id   5846463e7e4e4efc06f3382aaedeb28c
#
_cell.length_a   1.000
_cell.length_b   1.000
_cell.length_c   1.000
_cell.angle_alpha   90.00
_cell.angle_beta   90.00
_cell.angle_gamma   90.00
#
_symmetry.space_group_name_H-M   'P 1'
#
loop_
_entity.id
_entity.type
_entity.pdbx_description
1 polymer ?
#
loop_
_entity_poly.entity_id
_entity_poly.type
_entity_poly.pdbx_seq_one_letter_code
_entity_poly.pdbx_strand_id
1 'polypeptide(L)'
;MLRPLPAAIGLRYARRGRRSTLASFITVVSVGGVCVGVAALIAVLSVMNGFEAELRSRLLSISAHVTVRDPGASPAELVETAERLQALDPRIQGAEPFIELQGLVSLRGQLAPVLVRGAVAAGLTPGERGMLTGQVLANRLGAVPGDELTLLFPRTDSAGSLLPVVGAFELRGNFEVGLADLDASLALATLEDVAALAGGGAASGVSLTLDDPMAAPSLAGRLRDGLGPAWEVSDWTREHSAYFRAVHLEKLMMGLILGLIVAVAAFNIVASLVMVVGEKRGDIAILRTLGMTPGGVVGVFAFQGLIIGWLGTGLGVLAGVILAHGLPDLAAWLEALFGFQVFDAEVYYITRIPSKLEGGDVLLVAVGALVATSLATWYPARRAAAVEPAEALRHD
;
A
#
# COMPACT_ATOMS: atom_id res chain seq x y z
N MET A 1 -25.12 29.51 -36.41
CA MET A 1 -24.50 28.85 -35.25
C MET A 1 -24.40 29.88 -34.12
N LEU A 2 -25.40 29.92 -33.22
CA LEU A 2 -25.43 30.83 -32.05
C LEU A 2 -24.40 30.28 -31.04
N ARG A 3 -23.24 30.90 -30.94
CA ARG A 3 -22.36 30.68 -29.77
C ARG A 3 -23.20 31.04 -28.55
N PRO A 4 -23.35 30.14 -27.54
CA PRO A 4 -24.12 30.46 -26.37
C PRO A 4 -23.48 31.67 -25.68
N LEU A 5 -24.17 32.79 -25.73
CA LEU A 5 -23.72 34.09 -25.19
C LEU A 5 -23.11 33.97 -23.76
N PRO A 6 -23.67 33.14 -22.85
CA PRO A 6 -23.08 32.90 -21.52
C PRO A 6 -21.68 32.36 -21.55
N ALA A 7 -21.38 31.40 -22.42
CA ALA A 7 -20.04 30.79 -22.51
C ALA A 7 -18.99 31.78 -23.04
N ALA A 8 -19.37 32.60 -24.03
CA ALA A 8 -18.48 33.63 -24.58
C ALA A 8 -18.15 34.72 -23.56
N ILE A 9 -19.12 35.13 -22.74
CA ILE A 9 -18.93 36.10 -21.66
C ILE A 9 -18.13 35.49 -20.52
N GLY A 10 -18.40 34.25 -20.10
CA GLY A 10 -17.66 33.54 -19.07
C GLY A 10 -16.19 33.33 -19.42
N LEU A 11 -15.89 32.96 -20.69
CA LEU A 11 -14.52 32.85 -21.19
C LEU A 11 -13.80 34.21 -21.21
N ARG A 12 -14.54 35.28 -21.52
CA ARG A 12 -13.99 36.64 -21.56
C ARG A 12 -13.71 37.16 -20.13
N TYR A 13 -14.53 36.79 -19.14
CA TYR A 13 -14.25 37.09 -17.73
C TYR A 13 -13.05 36.31 -17.21
N ALA A 14 -12.93 35.05 -17.56
CA ALA A 14 -11.74 34.23 -17.21
C ALA A 14 -10.45 34.79 -17.83
N ARG A 15 -10.51 35.34 -19.08
CA ARG A 15 -9.35 35.86 -19.83
C ARG A 15 -9.03 37.34 -19.57
N ARG A 16 -10.00 38.16 -19.20
CA ARG A 16 -9.89 39.63 -19.13
C ARG A 16 -9.64 40.18 -17.73
N GLY A 17 -9.16 39.36 -16.79
CA GLY A 17 -8.78 39.78 -15.43
C GLY A 17 -7.66 40.83 -15.33
N ARG A 18 -7.24 41.41 -16.44
CA ARG A 18 -6.16 42.42 -16.51
C ARG A 18 -6.50 43.83 -15.98
N ARG A 19 -7.74 44.11 -15.64
CA ARG A 19 -8.16 45.46 -15.13
C ARG A 19 -8.52 45.51 -13.64
N SER A 20 -8.76 44.35 -12.96
CA SER A 20 -8.78 44.31 -11.49
C SER A 20 -7.71 43.26 -11.06
N THR A 21 -6.65 43.73 -10.47
CA THR A 21 -5.54 42.93 -9.93
C THR A 21 -6.03 41.87 -8.94
N LEU A 22 -7.06 42.17 -8.17
CA LEU A 22 -7.68 41.30 -7.17
C LEU A 22 -8.40 40.09 -7.81
N ALA A 23 -9.26 40.27 -8.81
CA ALA A 23 -10.00 39.18 -9.44
C ALA A 23 -9.06 38.20 -10.18
N SER A 24 -7.98 38.72 -10.80
CA SER A 24 -6.97 37.90 -11.42
C SER A 24 -6.18 37.09 -10.39
N PHE A 25 -5.79 37.71 -9.28
CA PHE A 25 -5.09 37.06 -8.17
C PHE A 25 -5.92 35.94 -7.58
N ILE A 26 -7.20 36.18 -7.27
CA ILE A 26 -8.11 35.18 -6.72
C ILE A 26 -8.27 33.99 -7.66
N THR A 27 -8.39 34.23 -8.98
CA THR A 27 -8.48 33.14 -9.98
C THR A 27 -7.21 32.30 -9.99
N VAL A 28 -6.03 32.90 -9.96
CA VAL A 28 -4.74 32.18 -9.91
C VAL A 28 -4.61 31.36 -8.63
N VAL A 29 -4.96 31.94 -7.48
CA VAL A 29 -4.94 31.23 -6.19
C VAL A 29 -5.91 30.05 -6.19
N SER A 30 -7.10 30.21 -6.80
CA SER A 30 -8.08 29.12 -6.88
C SER A 30 -7.63 27.99 -7.78
N VAL A 31 -7.10 28.29 -8.99
CA VAL A 31 -6.52 27.30 -9.89
C VAL A 31 -5.33 26.62 -9.23
N GLY A 32 -4.45 27.41 -8.59
CA GLY A 32 -3.30 26.91 -7.85
C GLY A 32 -3.69 25.98 -6.68
N GLY A 33 -4.70 26.34 -5.91
CA GLY A 33 -5.19 25.51 -4.80
C GLY A 33 -5.74 24.16 -5.25
N VAL A 34 -6.52 24.14 -6.33
CA VAL A 34 -7.01 22.88 -6.93
C VAL A 34 -5.83 22.07 -7.51
N CYS A 35 -4.93 22.76 -8.21
CA CYS A 35 -3.75 22.12 -8.80
C CYS A 35 -2.89 21.42 -7.72
N VAL A 36 -2.54 22.14 -6.66
CA VAL A 36 -1.74 21.59 -5.55
C VAL A 36 -2.49 20.45 -4.84
N GLY A 37 -3.79 20.61 -4.58
CA GLY A 37 -4.60 19.56 -3.99
C GLY A 37 -4.60 18.27 -4.82
N VAL A 38 -4.89 18.36 -6.12
CA VAL A 38 -4.89 17.21 -7.05
C VAL A 38 -3.51 16.60 -7.20
N ALA A 39 -2.46 17.43 -7.33
CA ALA A 39 -1.08 16.96 -7.46
C ALA A 39 -0.62 16.22 -6.19
N ALA A 40 -0.90 16.75 -5.01
CA ALA A 40 -0.58 16.11 -3.74
C ALA A 40 -1.29 14.75 -3.59
N LEU A 41 -2.57 14.68 -3.98
CA LEU A 41 -3.34 13.44 -3.96
C LEU A 41 -2.72 12.36 -4.82
N ILE A 42 -2.38 12.67 -6.08
CA ILE A 42 -1.77 11.72 -7.01
C ILE A 42 -0.41 11.27 -6.49
N ALA A 43 0.41 12.19 -5.97
CA ALA A 43 1.72 11.85 -5.41
C ALA A 43 1.62 10.91 -4.21
N VAL A 44 0.73 11.21 -3.25
CA VAL A 44 0.54 10.38 -2.04
C VAL A 44 0.02 8.99 -2.40
N LEU A 45 -1.00 8.89 -3.28
CA LEU A 45 -1.51 7.59 -3.74
C LEU A 45 -0.44 6.79 -4.48
N SER A 46 0.39 7.44 -5.31
CA SER A 46 1.46 6.78 -6.04
C SER A 46 2.53 6.19 -5.11
N VAL A 47 2.93 6.90 -4.06
CA VAL A 47 3.85 6.40 -3.04
C VAL A 47 3.23 5.23 -2.28
N MET A 48 1.97 5.37 -1.89
CA MET A 48 1.24 4.33 -1.15
C MET A 48 1.13 3.03 -1.94
N ASN A 49 0.73 3.12 -3.22
CA ASN A 49 0.68 1.96 -4.11
C ASN A 49 2.07 1.34 -4.34
N GLY A 50 3.10 2.18 -4.42
CA GLY A 50 4.49 1.74 -4.52
C GLY A 50 4.92 0.94 -3.29
N PHE A 51 4.61 1.45 -2.10
CA PHE A 51 4.92 0.79 -0.83
C PHE A 51 4.17 -0.54 -0.67
N GLU A 52 2.87 -0.56 -0.98
CA GLU A 52 2.06 -1.79 -0.97
C GLU A 52 2.62 -2.83 -1.94
N ALA A 53 3.00 -2.42 -3.16
CA ALA A 53 3.56 -3.32 -4.16
C ALA A 53 4.90 -3.91 -3.73
N GLU A 54 5.79 -3.10 -3.13
CA GLU A 54 7.10 -3.55 -2.63
C GLU A 54 6.95 -4.52 -1.46
N LEU A 55 6.12 -4.18 -0.46
CA LEU A 55 5.85 -5.08 0.67
C LEU A 55 5.23 -6.40 0.20
N ARG A 56 4.27 -6.33 -0.71
CA ARG A 56 3.66 -7.53 -1.29
C ARG A 56 4.70 -8.39 -2.02
N SER A 57 5.56 -7.79 -2.82
CA SER A 57 6.63 -8.51 -3.53
C SER A 57 7.57 -9.22 -2.56
N ARG A 58 7.95 -8.56 -1.47
CA ARG A 58 8.81 -9.15 -0.44
C ARG A 58 8.13 -10.28 0.33
N LEU A 59 6.87 -10.08 0.75
CA LEU A 59 6.12 -11.15 1.39
C LEU A 59 6.00 -12.39 0.51
N LEU A 60 5.76 -12.20 -0.79
CA LEU A 60 5.61 -13.30 -1.75
C LEU A 60 6.94 -14.00 -2.08
N SER A 61 8.08 -13.31 -1.99
CA SER A 61 9.37 -13.93 -2.27
C SER A 61 9.85 -14.89 -1.16
N ILE A 62 9.26 -14.77 0.04
CA ILE A 62 9.72 -15.51 1.23
C ILE A 62 8.67 -16.50 1.72
N SER A 63 7.39 -16.14 1.60
CA SER A 63 6.28 -16.98 2.08
C SER A 63 5.88 -18.00 1.01
N ALA A 64 5.62 -19.23 1.46
CA ALA A 64 4.93 -20.20 0.62
C ALA A 64 3.59 -19.62 0.14
N HIS A 65 3.25 -19.85 -1.14
CA HIS A 65 1.99 -19.34 -1.68
C HIS A 65 0.78 -20.10 -1.13
N VAL A 66 0.93 -21.41 -0.93
CA VAL A 66 -0.04 -22.25 -0.23
C VAL A 66 0.70 -23.16 0.73
N THR A 67 0.19 -23.32 1.94
CA THR A 67 0.71 -24.23 2.96
C THR A 67 -0.34 -25.31 3.23
N VAL A 68 0.08 -26.55 3.11
CA VAL A 68 -0.75 -27.74 3.41
C VAL A 68 -0.16 -28.39 4.65
N ARG A 69 -0.82 -28.28 5.81
CA ARG A 69 -0.33 -28.83 7.08
C ARG A 69 -0.96 -30.20 7.34
N ASP A 70 -0.11 -31.13 7.77
CA ASP A 70 -0.48 -32.45 8.30
C ASP A 70 0.24 -32.68 9.62
N PRO A 71 -0.40 -32.34 10.73
CA PRO A 71 0.23 -32.49 12.05
C PRO A 71 0.49 -33.97 12.34
N GLY A 72 1.76 -34.33 12.48
CA GLY A 72 2.18 -35.69 12.85
C GLY A 72 2.65 -36.58 11.69
N ALA A 73 2.63 -36.06 10.44
CA ALA A 73 3.23 -36.78 9.32
C ALA A 73 4.74 -36.96 9.50
N SER A 74 5.24 -38.15 9.14
CA SER A 74 6.67 -38.43 9.13
C SER A 74 7.38 -37.72 7.97
N PRO A 75 8.70 -37.51 8.03
CA PRO A 75 9.45 -36.91 6.92
C PRO A 75 9.24 -37.60 5.57
N ALA A 76 9.16 -38.94 5.56
CA ALA A 76 8.91 -39.69 4.35
C ALA A 76 7.51 -39.46 3.76
N GLU A 77 6.49 -39.42 4.61
CA GLU A 77 5.11 -39.12 4.17
C GLU A 77 4.98 -37.70 3.66
N LEU A 78 5.69 -36.74 4.23
CA LEU A 78 5.72 -35.36 3.75
C LEU A 78 6.35 -35.24 2.36
N VAL A 79 7.44 -35.96 2.11
CA VAL A 79 8.09 -36.00 0.79
C VAL A 79 7.15 -36.61 -0.26
N GLU A 80 6.53 -37.76 0.03
CA GLU A 80 5.55 -38.39 -0.86
C GLU A 80 4.35 -37.45 -1.12
N THR A 81 3.88 -36.76 -0.10
CA THR A 81 2.78 -35.79 -0.22
C THR A 81 3.19 -34.61 -1.09
N ALA A 82 4.41 -34.11 -0.93
CA ALA A 82 4.94 -33.02 -1.77
C ALA A 82 4.95 -33.41 -3.26
N GLU A 83 5.47 -34.58 -3.59
CA GLU A 83 5.49 -35.09 -4.97
C GLU A 83 4.06 -35.23 -5.54
N ARG A 84 3.14 -35.78 -4.73
CA ARG A 84 1.73 -35.93 -5.13
C ARG A 84 1.03 -34.58 -5.36
N LEU A 85 1.25 -33.61 -4.49
CA LEU A 85 0.68 -32.26 -4.61
C LEU A 85 1.23 -31.53 -5.83
N GLN A 86 2.52 -31.66 -6.11
CA GLN A 86 3.16 -31.05 -7.27
C GLN A 86 2.60 -31.61 -8.59
N ALA A 87 2.24 -32.88 -8.62
CA ALA A 87 1.64 -33.51 -9.80
C ALA A 87 0.15 -33.15 -10.03
N LEU A 88 -0.55 -32.59 -9.02
CA LEU A 88 -1.98 -32.30 -9.10
C LEU A 88 -2.34 -31.10 -9.97
N ASP A 89 -1.51 -30.07 -10.01
CA ASP A 89 -1.79 -28.85 -10.76
C ASP A 89 -0.49 -28.30 -11.38
N PRO A 90 -0.45 -28.09 -12.72
CA PRO A 90 0.74 -27.63 -13.41
C PRO A 90 1.21 -26.23 -13.01
N ARG A 91 0.39 -25.47 -12.29
CA ARG A 91 0.77 -24.15 -11.72
C ARG A 91 1.65 -24.25 -10.49
N ILE A 92 1.78 -25.45 -9.89
CA ILE A 92 2.66 -25.70 -8.77
C ILE A 92 4.06 -25.89 -9.31
N GLN A 93 4.93 -24.89 -9.14
CA GLN A 93 6.33 -24.94 -9.57
C GLN A 93 7.21 -25.70 -8.58
N GLY A 94 6.89 -25.63 -7.29
CA GLY A 94 7.63 -26.30 -6.24
C GLY A 94 6.73 -26.75 -5.11
N ALA A 95 7.05 -27.91 -4.54
CA ALA A 95 6.40 -28.45 -3.35
C ALA A 95 7.50 -28.90 -2.38
N GLU A 96 7.67 -28.17 -1.28
CA GLU A 96 8.75 -28.43 -0.32
C GLU A 96 8.18 -28.90 1.01
N PRO A 97 8.55 -30.09 1.49
CA PRO A 97 8.15 -30.55 2.80
C PRO A 97 8.87 -29.72 3.89
N PHE A 98 8.18 -29.45 4.97
CA PHE A 98 8.75 -28.74 6.11
C PHE A 98 8.25 -29.29 7.45
N ILE A 99 9.07 -29.10 8.48
CA ILE A 99 8.71 -29.30 9.89
C ILE A 99 9.19 -28.08 10.66
N GLU A 100 8.30 -27.47 11.43
CA GLU A 100 8.60 -26.26 12.19
C GLU A 100 8.51 -26.50 13.70
N LEU A 101 9.54 -26.04 14.41
CA LEU A 101 9.59 -26.03 15.88
C LEU A 101 9.83 -24.62 16.39
N GLN A 102 8.98 -24.16 17.28
CA GLN A 102 9.17 -22.91 17.99
C GLN A 102 9.79 -23.14 19.36
N GLY A 103 10.84 -22.41 19.67
CA GLY A 103 11.54 -22.56 20.94
C GLY A 103 12.51 -21.42 21.22
N LEU A 104 13.51 -21.75 22.02
CA LEU A 104 14.61 -20.86 22.37
C LEU A 104 15.92 -21.45 21.91
N VAL A 105 16.81 -20.63 21.43
CA VAL A 105 18.20 -20.97 21.18
C VAL A 105 19.09 -20.32 22.23
N SER A 106 20.07 -21.06 22.71
CA SER A 106 21.05 -20.59 23.69
C SER A 106 22.47 -20.74 23.19
N LEU A 107 23.28 -19.71 23.41
CA LEU A 107 24.73 -19.75 23.24
C LEU A 107 25.41 -18.96 24.36
N ARG A 108 26.32 -19.58 25.09
CA ARG A 108 27.12 -18.94 26.16
C ARG A 108 26.27 -18.17 27.20
N GLY A 109 25.03 -18.65 27.47
CA GLY A 109 24.09 -18.03 28.41
C GLY A 109 23.21 -16.92 27.84
N GLN A 110 23.38 -16.54 26.58
CA GLN A 110 22.44 -15.69 25.86
C GLN A 110 21.29 -16.55 25.33
N LEU A 111 20.08 -16.04 25.40
CA LEU A 111 18.86 -16.71 24.97
C LEU A 111 18.14 -15.83 23.92
N ALA A 112 17.67 -16.44 22.85
CA ALA A 112 16.84 -15.78 21.85
C ALA A 112 15.68 -16.71 21.42
N PRO A 113 14.50 -16.15 21.07
CA PRO A 113 13.45 -16.94 20.44
C PRO A 113 13.91 -17.41 19.06
N VAL A 114 13.56 -18.66 18.70
CA VAL A 114 13.90 -19.25 17.42
C VAL A 114 12.76 -20.07 16.86
N LEU A 115 12.50 -19.91 15.56
CA LEU A 115 11.72 -20.81 14.72
C LEU A 115 12.69 -21.67 13.93
N VAL A 116 12.82 -22.96 14.27
CA VAL A 116 13.62 -23.90 13.51
C VAL A 116 12.77 -24.55 12.46
N ARG A 117 13.13 -24.34 11.19
CA ARG A 117 12.46 -24.96 10.06
C ARG A 117 13.35 -26.06 9.49
N GLY A 118 12.88 -27.30 9.61
CA GLY A 118 13.41 -28.42 8.88
C GLY A 118 12.93 -28.39 7.44
N ALA A 119 13.86 -28.35 6.51
CA ALA A 119 13.58 -28.34 5.07
C ALA A 119 14.63 -29.16 4.34
N VAL A 120 14.43 -29.41 3.06
CA VAL A 120 15.49 -29.92 2.19
C VAL A 120 16.48 -28.76 1.95
N ALA A 121 17.27 -28.47 2.98
CA ALA A 121 18.16 -27.31 2.96
C ALA A 121 19.45 -27.61 2.20
N ALA A 122 19.76 -26.74 1.25
CA ALA A 122 20.98 -26.84 0.49
C ALA A 122 22.23 -26.76 1.41
N GLY A 123 23.07 -27.76 1.36
CA GLY A 123 24.38 -27.75 2.01
C GLY A 123 24.42 -28.31 3.44
N LEU A 124 23.33 -28.82 3.98
CA LEU A 124 23.30 -29.54 5.26
C LEU A 124 23.16 -31.04 5.02
N THR A 125 23.90 -31.83 5.80
CA THR A 125 23.84 -33.29 5.74
C THR A 125 22.92 -33.82 6.85
N PRO A 126 21.93 -34.68 6.53
CA PRO A 126 21.09 -35.31 7.54
C PRO A 126 21.92 -36.12 8.56
N GLY A 127 21.59 -36.00 9.85
CA GLY A 127 22.28 -36.71 10.94
C GLY A 127 23.49 -35.97 11.52
N GLU A 128 24.04 -34.97 10.86
CA GLU A 128 25.14 -34.14 11.38
C GLU A 128 24.68 -33.01 12.33
N ARG A 129 23.39 -32.84 12.48
CA ARG A 129 22.79 -31.75 13.30
C ARG A 129 23.38 -30.37 12.99
N GLY A 130 23.62 -30.13 11.69
CA GLY A 130 24.01 -28.83 11.17
C GLY A 130 22.84 -27.85 11.12
N MET A 131 23.12 -26.54 11.36
CA MET A 131 22.12 -25.49 11.35
C MET A 131 22.65 -24.27 10.62
N LEU A 132 21.77 -23.58 9.89
CA LEU A 132 21.98 -22.23 9.39
C LEU A 132 21.09 -21.28 10.20
N THR A 133 21.59 -20.10 10.55
CA THR A 133 20.80 -19.07 11.26
C THR A 133 20.70 -17.80 10.46
N GLY A 134 19.61 -17.05 10.66
CA GLY A 134 19.53 -15.70 10.12
C GLY A 134 20.64 -14.81 10.70
N GLN A 135 21.15 -13.89 9.89
CA GLN A 135 22.31 -13.05 10.25
C GLN A 135 22.07 -12.23 11.51
N VAL A 136 20.85 -11.69 11.69
CA VAL A 136 20.47 -10.89 12.88
C VAL A 136 20.47 -11.76 14.14
N LEU A 137 19.97 -13.00 14.03
CA LEU A 137 19.98 -13.97 15.14
C LEU A 137 21.41 -14.33 15.55
N ALA A 138 22.28 -14.62 14.56
CA ALA A 138 23.70 -14.90 14.80
C ALA A 138 24.39 -13.73 15.50
N ASN A 139 24.19 -12.50 15.02
CA ASN A 139 24.77 -11.30 15.61
C ASN A 139 24.28 -11.10 17.07
N ARG A 140 22.99 -11.29 17.33
CA ARG A 140 22.39 -11.19 18.67
C ARG A 140 23.00 -12.16 19.66
N LEU A 141 23.29 -13.39 19.23
CA LEU A 141 23.91 -14.41 20.05
C LEU A 141 25.43 -14.34 20.10
N GLY A 142 26.04 -13.52 19.24
CA GLY A 142 27.50 -13.50 19.02
C GLY A 142 27.99 -14.84 18.48
N ALA A 143 27.20 -15.53 17.68
CA ALA A 143 27.46 -16.85 17.15
C ALA A 143 28.31 -16.76 15.88
N VAL A 144 29.28 -17.67 15.76
CA VAL A 144 30.12 -17.83 14.58
C VAL A 144 30.04 -19.27 14.08
N PRO A 145 30.25 -19.52 12.78
CA PRO A 145 30.28 -20.88 12.25
C PRO A 145 31.26 -21.79 13.03
N GLY A 146 30.79 -22.98 13.43
CA GLY A 146 31.47 -23.90 14.30
C GLY A 146 31.03 -23.84 15.79
N ASP A 147 30.24 -22.82 16.20
CA ASP A 147 29.69 -22.79 17.55
C ASP A 147 28.58 -23.86 17.71
N GLU A 148 28.47 -24.45 18.90
CA GLU A 148 27.41 -25.37 19.24
C GLU A 148 26.24 -24.60 19.88
N LEU A 149 25.09 -24.56 19.19
CA LEU A 149 23.87 -23.93 19.63
C LEU A 149 22.97 -24.93 20.38
N THR A 150 22.54 -24.57 21.58
CA THR A 150 21.58 -25.37 22.33
C THR A 150 20.15 -24.89 22.07
N LEU A 151 19.33 -25.78 21.54
CA LEU A 151 17.91 -25.52 21.26
C LEU A 151 17.05 -26.08 22.39
N LEU A 152 16.05 -25.32 22.82
CA LEU A 152 15.10 -25.69 23.86
C LEU A 152 13.68 -25.56 23.32
N PHE A 153 12.94 -26.68 23.24
CA PHE A 153 11.57 -26.72 22.75
C PHE A 153 10.61 -27.30 23.76
N PRO A 154 9.38 -26.78 23.87
CA PRO A 154 8.32 -27.42 24.60
C PRO A 154 7.76 -28.60 23.77
N ARG A 155 7.72 -29.80 24.34
CA ARG A 155 7.04 -30.97 23.76
C ARG A 155 5.93 -31.41 24.69
N THR A 156 4.75 -31.64 24.15
CA THR A 156 3.63 -32.21 24.90
C THR A 156 3.73 -33.73 24.87
N ASP A 157 3.75 -34.36 26.05
CA ASP A 157 3.71 -35.81 26.13
C ASP A 157 2.27 -36.37 25.96
N SER A 158 2.13 -37.68 25.93
CA SER A 158 0.84 -38.35 25.80
C SER A 158 -0.15 -38.07 26.97
N ALA A 159 0.34 -37.51 28.04
CA ALA A 159 -0.47 -37.12 29.24
C ALA A 159 -0.84 -35.63 29.19
N GLY A 160 -0.44 -34.87 28.16
CA GLY A 160 -0.71 -33.43 28.02
C GLY A 160 0.26 -32.56 28.83
N SER A 161 1.33 -33.11 29.40
CA SER A 161 2.34 -32.33 30.13
C SER A 161 3.39 -31.77 29.16
N LEU A 162 3.79 -30.51 29.41
CA LEU A 162 4.87 -29.88 28.65
C LEU A 162 6.23 -30.30 29.21
N LEU A 163 7.01 -31.01 28.42
CA LEU A 163 8.39 -31.39 28.73
C LEU A 163 9.36 -30.59 27.89
N PRO A 164 10.40 -29.99 28.47
CA PRO A 164 11.43 -29.34 27.72
C PRO A 164 12.31 -30.38 26.99
N VAL A 165 12.42 -30.26 25.69
CA VAL A 165 13.37 -31.08 24.91
C VAL A 165 14.56 -30.19 24.55
N VAL A 166 15.75 -30.72 24.76
CA VAL A 166 17.01 -30.03 24.48
C VAL A 166 17.71 -30.73 23.33
N GLY A 167 18.16 -29.98 22.36
CA GLY A 167 18.97 -30.47 21.24
C GLY A 167 20.17 -29.56 21.01
N ALA A 168 21.31 -30.15 20.63
CA ALA A 168 22.49 -29.40 20.24
C ALA A 168 22.64 -29.46 18.72
N PHE A 169 22.96 -28.32 18.11
CA PHE A 169 23.21 -28.14 16.67
C PHE A 169 24.46 -27.34 16.45
N GLU A 170 25.27 -27.70 15.46
CA GLU A 170 26.45 -26.96 15.05
C GLU A 170 26.08 -25.89 14.05
N LEU A 171 26.43 -24.62 14.29
CA LEU A 171 26.25 -23.52 13.33
C LEU A 171 27.19 -23.73 12.14
N ARG A 172 26.62 -23.99 10.96
CA ARG A 172 27.35 -24.18 9.71
C ARG A 172 27.51 -22.89 8.92
N GLY A 173 26.64 -21.93 9.12
CA GLY A 173 26.66 -20.64 8.43
C GLY A 173 25.48 -19.75 8.76
N ASN A 174 25.50 -18.57 8.17
CA ASN A 174 24.42 -17.60 8.32
C ASN A 174 23.81 -17.32 6.94
N PHE A 175 22.53 -16.96 6.94
CA PHE A 175 21.82 -16.49 5.76
C PHE A 175 21.14 -15.16 6.06
N GLU A 176 20.78 -14.43 5.00
CA GLU A 176 20.02 -13.18 5.08
C GLU A 176 18.85 -13.29 4.10
N VAL A 177 17.64 -13.20 4.65
CA VAL A 177 16.38 -13.24 3.88
C VAL A 177 15.96 -11.82 3.49
N GLY A 178 16.47 -10.81 4.22
CA GLY A 178 16.14 -9.42 4.02
C GLY A 178 14.85 -8.98 4.74
N LEU A 179 14.39 -9.75 5.73
CA LEU A 179 13.35 -9.35 6.69
C LEU A 179 13.90 -9.50 8.11
N ALA A 180 14.05 -8.36 8.82
CA ALA A 180 14.65 -8.34 10.15
C ALA A 180 14.01 -9.32 11.13
N ASP A 181 12.68 -9.45 11.10
CA ASP A 181 11.97 -10.36 12.01
C ASP A 181 12.28 -11.82 11.73
N LEU A 182 12.43 -12.21 10.45
CA LEU A 182 12.82 -13.56 10.07
C LEU A 182 14.31 -13.77 10.31
N ASP A 183 15.15 -12.84 9.90
CA ASP A 183 16.60 -12.91 10.13
C ASP A 183 16.97 -12.91 11.63
N ALA A 184 16.05 -12.39 12.49
CA ALA A 184 16.21 -12.38 13.94
C ALA A 184 15.67 -13.64 14.65
N SER A 185 14.91 -14.49 13.95
CA SER A 185 14.23 -15.62 14.60
C SER A 185 14.29 -16.94 13.82
N LEU A 186 14.61 -16.94 12.53
CA LEU A 186 14.60 -18.14 11.70
C LEU A 186 15.94 -18.86 11.75
N ALA A 187 15.87 -20.21 11.89
CA ALA A 187 16.97 -21.12 11.72
C ALA A 187 16.55 -22.28 10.81
N LEU A 188 17.44 -22.73 9.95
CA LEU A 188 17.21 -23.82 9.01
C LEU A 188 18.07 -25.04 9.40
N ALA A 189 17.46 -26.22 9.40
CA ALA A 189 18.13 -27.49 9.64
C ALA A 189 17.57 -28.54 8.65
N THR A 190 18.10 -29.75 8.68
CA THR A 190 17.56 -30.85 7.86
C THR A 190 16.20 -31.31 8.39
N LEU A 191 15.36 -31.79 7.48
CA LEU A 191 14.02 -32.28 7.83
C LEU A 191 14.08 -33.41 8.86
N GLU A 192 15.05 -34.32 8.69
CA GLU A 192 15.27 -35.48 9.55
C GLU A 192 15.75 -35.09 10.95
N ASP A 193 16.68 -34.14 11.06
CA ASP A 193 17.21 -33.71 12.35
C ASP A 193 16.16 -32.99 13.17
N VAL A 194 15.32 -32.18 12.53
CA VAL A 194 14.20 -31.48 13.18
C VAL A 194 13.11 -32.48 13.59
N ALA A 195 12.78 -33.45 12.72
CA ALA A 195 11.82 -34.51 13.03
C ALA A 195 12.24 -35.38 14.22
N ALA A 196 13.53 -35.74 14.28
CA ALA A 196 14.09 -36.50 15.40
C ALA A 196 13.96 -35.73 16.72
N LEU A 197 14.09 -34.42 16.71
CA LEU A 197 13.93 -33.57 17.88
C LEU A 197 12.46 -33.37 18.28
N ALA A 198 11.59 -33.22 17.29
CA ALA A 198 10.15 -32.95 17.46
C ALA A 198 9.41 -34.09 18.16
N GLY A 199 9.75 -35.34 17.84
CA GLY A 199 9.12 -36.52 18.44
C GLY A 199 7.58 -36.57 18.21
N GLY A 200 7.07 -36.04 17.12
CA GLY A 200 5.65 -36.10 16.72
C GLY A 200 4.79 -34.90 17.16
N GLY A 201 5.35 -33.86 17.77
CA GLY A 201 4.60 -32.68 18.25
C GLY A 201 4.84 -31.40 17.44
N ALA A 202 5.45 -31.50 16.27
CA ALA A 202 5.79 -30.36 15.43
C ALA A 202 4.67 -29.99 14.43
N ALA A 203 4.64 -28.74 14.04
CA ALA A 203 3.86 -28.32 12.90
C ALA A 203 4.57 -28.82 11.62
N SER A 204 3.97 -29.78 10.92
CA SER A 204 4.52 -30.38 9.71
C SER A 204 3.61 -30.16 8.52
N GLY A 205 4.14 -30.09 7.33
CA GLY A 205 3.38 -29.86 6.12
C GLY A 205 4.21 -29.73 4.86
N VAL A 206 3.55 -29.27 3.80
CA VAL A 206 4.16 -28.99 2.50
C VAL A 206 3.89 -27.54 2.10
N SER A 207 4.94 -26.84 1.74
CA SER A 207 4.91 -25.48 1.19
C SER A 207 4.83 -25.56 -0.33
N LEU A 208 3.83 -24.91 -0.93
CA LEU A 208 3.66 -24.87 -2.37
C LEU A 208 4.02 -23.51 -2.93
N THR A 209 4.86 -23.49 -3.93
CA THR A 209 5.21 -22.30 -4.73
C THR A 209 4.50 -22.37 -6.07
N LEU A 210 3.78 -21.30 -6.45
CA LEU A 210 3.02 -21.20 -7.69
C LEU A 210 3.72 -20.28 -8.68
N ASP A 211 3.43 -20.44 -9.97
CA ASP A 211 3.79 -19.50 -11.03
C ASP A 211 3.12 -18.13 -10.84
N ASP A 212 1.82 -18.13 -10.46
CA ASP A 212 1.08 -16.93 -10.10
C ASP A 212 0.63 -16.99 -8.63
N PRO A 213 1.24 -16.21 -7.74
CA PRO A 213 0.85 -16.12 -6.34
C PRO A 213 -0.60 -15.69 -6.12
N MET A 214 -1.19 -14.95 -7.08
CA MET A 214 -2.58 -14.52 -7.00
C MET A 214 -3.57 -15.68 -7.19
N ALA A 215 -3.14 -16.78 -7.77
CA ALA A 215 -3.95 -18.01 -7.90
C ALA A 215 -4.01 -18.82 -6.60
N ALA A 216 -3.18 -18.52 -5.59
CA ALA A 216 -3.09 -19.26 -4.33
C ALA A 216 -4.44 -19.42 -3.59
N PRO A 217 -5.27 -18.39 -3.39
CA PRO A 217 -6.55 -18.55 -2.69
C PRO A 217 -7.49 -19.53 -3.40
N SER A 218 -7.51 -19.50 -4.75
CA SER A 218 -8.34 -20.40 -5.55
C SER A 218 -7.85 -21.85 -5.52
N LEU A 219 -6.52 -22.04 -5.52
CA LEU A 219 -5.91 -23.36 -5.39
C LEU A 219 -6.13 -23.93 -3.99
N ALA A 220 -5.87 -23.13 -2.94
CA ALA A 220 -6.09 -23.53 -1.56
C ALA A 220 -7.55 -23.96 -1.30
N GLY A 221 -8.54 -23.27 -1.92
CA GLY A 221 -9.94 -23.68 -1.88
C GLY A 221 -10.14 -25.10 -2.45
N ARG A 222 -9.65 -25.36 -3.65
CA ARG A 222 -9.77 -26.69 -4.29
C ARG A 222 -9.03 -27.79 -3.52
N LEU A 223 -7.84 -27.50 -3.00
CA LEU A 223 -7.07 -28.46 -2.20
C LEU A 223 -7.80 -28.79 -0.90
N ARG A 224 -8.42 -27.81 -0.24
CA ARG A 224 -9.22 -28.04 0.97
C ARG A 224 -10.43 -28.94 0.71
N ASP A 225 -11.11 -28.73 -0.41
CA ASP A 225 -12.26 -29.57 -0.80
C ASP A 225 -11.81 -30.97 -1.20
N GLY A 226 -10.63 -31.12 -1.80
CA GLY A 226 -10.12 -32.40 -2.29
C GLY A 226 -9.38 -33.27 -1.26
N LEU A 227 -8.66 -32.65 -0.31
CA LEU A 227 -7.87 -33.39 0.70
C LEU A 227 -8.67 -33.82 1.93
N GLY A 228 -9.81 -33.16 2.17
CA GLY A 228 -10.68 -33.44 3.32
C GLY A 228 -10.25 -32.76 4.63
N PRO A 229 -11.02 -32.95 5.71
CA PRO A 229 -10.91 -32.16 6.94
C PRO A 229 -9.68 -32.45 7.81
N ALA A 230 -8.94 -33.53 7.53
CA ALA A 230 -7.72 -33.86 8.26
C ALA A 230 -6.55 -32.91 7.92
N TRP A 231 -6.63 -32.25 6.77
CA TRP A 231 -5.60 -31.36 6.27
C TRP A 231 -5.96 -29.89 6.51
N GLU A 232 -5.04 -29.15 7.10
CA GLU A 232 -5.17 -27.71 7.23
C GLU A 232 -4.52 -27.03 6.03
N VAL A 233 -5.34 -26.51 5.11
CA VAL A 233 -4.87 -25.80 3.91
C VAL A 233 -5.04 -24.30 4.12
N SER A 234 -3.93 -23.58 4.10
CA SER A 234 -3.86 -22.13 4.20
C SER A 234 -3.21 -21.54 2.95
N ASP A 235 -3.52 -20.30 2.66
CA ASP A 235 -2.84 -19.52 1.63
C ASP A 235 -2.21 -18.27 2.25
N TRP A 236 -1.25 -17.67 1.56
CA TRP A 236 -0.53 -16.50 2.04
C TRP A 236 -1.42 -15.32 2.44
N THR A 237 -2.60 -15.18 1.82
CA THR A 237 -3.54 -14.09 2.15
C THR A 237 -4.22 -14.31 3.50
N ARG A 238 -4.46 -15.57 3.87
CA ARG A 238 -5.00 -15.95 5.17
C ARG A 238 -3.95 -15.86 6.27
N GLU A 239 -2.74 -16.33 6.00
CA GLU A 239 -1.63 -16.25 6.97
C GLU A 239 -1.31 -14.79 7.31
N HIS A 240 -1.37 -13.89 6.32
CA HIS A 240 -1.12 -12.46 6.49
C HIS A 240 -2.42 -11.62 6.55
N SER A 241 -3.52 -12.21 7.02
CA SER A 241 -4.83 -11.54 7.07
C SER A 241 -4.83 -10.25 7.89
N ALA A 242 -3.99 -10.14 8.92
CA ALA A 242 -3.80 -8.92 9.70
C ALA A 242 -3.22 -7.79 8.84
N TYR A 243 -2.23 -8.11 7.99
CA TYR A 243 -1.65 -7.16 7.03
C TYR A 243 -2.71 -6.66 6.04
N PHE A 244 -3.47 -7.57 5.41
CA PHE A 244 -4.52 -7.17 4.45
C PHE A 244 -5.62 -6.32 5.08
N ARG A 245 -5.98 -6.60 6.35
CA ARG A 245 -6.93 -5.75 7.09
C ARG A 245 -6.34 -4.38 7.39
N ALA A 246 -5.06 -4.30 7.74
CA ALA A 246 -4.38 -3.04 7.97
C ALA A 246 -4.33 -2.19 6.68
N VAL A 247 -3.95 -2.78 5.54
CA VAL A 247 -3.93 -2.11 4.23
C VAL A 247 -5.34 -1.64 3.81
N HIS A 248 -6.36 -2.47 4.04
CA HIS A 248 -7.75 -2.07 3.75
C HIS A 248 -8.20 -0.87 4.61
N LEU A 249 -7.91 -0.90 5.91
CA LEU A 249 -8.21 0.21 6.81
C LEU A 249 -7.45 1.47 6.40
N GLU A 250 -6.19 1.33 6.05
CA GLU A 250 -5.35 2.42 5.56
C GLU A 250 -5.93 3.05 4.28
N LYS A 251 -6.34 2.26 3.28
CA LYS A 251 -7.01 2.76 2.07
C LYS A 251 -8.29 3.53 2.40
N LEU A 252 -9.07 3.06 3.38
CA LEU A 252 -10.26 3.76 3.84
C LEU A 252 -9.91 5.12 4.49
N MET A 253 -8.91 5.14 5.36
CA MET A 253 -8.44 6.37 6.01
C MET A 253 -7.87 7.36 4.99
N MET A 254 -7.07 6.87 4.03
CA MET A 254 -6.56 7.69 2.93
C MET A 254 -7.71 8.25 2.09
N GLY A 255 -8.71 7.44 1.74
CA GLY A 255 -9.90 7.90 1.04
C GLY A 255 -10.63 9.04 1.78
N LEU A 256 -10.72 8.96 3.10
CA LEU A 256 -11.31 10.01 3.93
C LEU A 256 -10.47 11.30 3.90
N ILE A 257 -9.16 11.20 4.07
CA ILE A 257 -8.23 12.34 3.99
C ILE A 257 -8.29 12.97 2.61
N LEU A 258 -8.29 12.16 1.55
CA LEU A 258 -8.45 12.59 0.17
C LEU A 258 -9.76 13.36 -0.03
N GLY A 259 -10.88 12.83 0.48
CA GLY A 259 -12.19 13.48 0.45
C GLY A 259 -12.15 14.85 1.14
N LEU A 260 -11.44 14.96 2.28
CA LEU A 260 -11.28 16.23 3.00
C LEU A 260 -10.47 17.25 2.18
N ILE A 261 -9.38 16.85 1.55
CA ILE A 261 -8.56 17.73 0.69
C ILE A 261 -9.39 18.24 -0.49
N VAL A 262 -10.15 17.36 -1.15
CA VAL A 262 -11.07 17.75 -2.23
C VAL A 262 -12.16 18.71 -1.73
N ALA A 263 -12.70 18.49 -0.53
CA ALA A 263 -13.68 19.38 0.08
C ALA A 263 -13.09 20.78 0.35
N VAL A 264 -11.85 20.85 0.84
CA VAL A 264 -11.13 22.14 1.05
C VAL A 264 -10.91 22.86 -0.29
N ALA A 265 -10.52 22.14 -1.33
CA ALA A 265 -10.35 22.69 -2.68
C ALA A 265 -11.69 23.23 -3.24
N ALA A 266 -12.78 22.47 -3.06
CA ALA A 266 -14.13 22.88 -3.43
C ALA A 266 -14.59 24.14 -2.67
N PHE A 267 -14.34 24.19 -1.36
CA PHE A 267 -14.64 25.37 -0.53
C PHE A 267 -13.86 26.60 -1.00
N ASN A 268 -12.59 26.45 -1.37
CA ASN A 268 -11.80 27.54 -1.94
C ASN A 268 -12.42 28.10 -3.23
N ILE A 269 -12.93 27.24 -4.11
CA ILE A 269 -13.66 27.67 -5.32
C ILE A 269 -14.94 28.44 -4.95
N VAL A 270 -15.73 27.94 -3.99
CA VAL A 270 -16.94 28.64 -3.52
C VAL A 270 -16.60 30.04 -3.01
N ALA A 271 -15.61 30.14 -2.12
CA ALA A 271 -15.20 31.43 -1.54
C ALA A 271 -14.74 32.41 -2.62
N SER A 272 -13.90 31.93 -3.56
CA SER A 272 -13.39 32.74 -4.67
C SER A 272 -14.51 33.24 -5.60
N LEU A 273 -15.41 32.34 -5.98
CA LEU A 273 -16.54 32.73 -6.86
C LEU A 273 -17.53 33.69 -6.16
N VAL A 274 -17.80 33.50 -4.85
CA VAL A 274 -18.63 34.43 -4.08
C VAL A 274 -18.01 35.84 -4.08
N MET A 275 -16.69 35.92 -3.93
CA MET A 275 -15.97 37.20 -3.96
C MET A 275 -16.00 37.83 -5.35
N VAL A 276 -15.76 37.05 -6.40
CA VAL A 276 -15.85 37.53 -7.81
C VAL A 276 -17.27 37.99 -8.13
N VAL A 277 -18.32 37.29 -7.69
CA VAL A 277 -19.72 37.72 -7.84
C VAL A 277 -19.96 39.03 -7.12
N GLY A 278 -19.38 39.22 -5.91
CA GLY A 278 -19.46 40.48 -5.16
C GLY A 278 -18.85 41.66 -5.92
N GLU A 279 -17.67 41.51 -6.47
CA GLU A 279 -16.98 42.52 -7.27
C GLU A 279 -17.71 42.85 -8.58
N LYS A 280 -18.45 41.90 -9.14
CA LYS A 280 -19.13 42.01 -10.43
C LYS A 280 -20.60 42.33 -10.34
N ARG A 281 -21.08 42.79 -9.17
CA ARG A 281 -22.53 43.14 -8.95
C ARG A 281 -23.02 44.18 -9.93
N GLY A 282 -22.26 45.27 -10.19
CA GLY A 282 -22.59 46.27 -11.17
C GLY A 282 -22.69 45.74 -12.61
N ASP A 283 -21.69 44.96 -13.02
CA ASP A 283 -21.70 44.30 -14.34
C ASP A 283 -22.90 43.35 -14.52
N ILE A 284 -23.27 42.61 -13.44
CA ILE A 284 -24.46 41.73 -13.41
C ILE A 284 -25.73 42.54 -13.57
N ALA A 285 -25.85 43.67 -12.85
CA ALA A 285 -27.03 44.56 -12.92
C ALA A 285 -27.20 45.10 -14.33
N ILE A 286 -26.15 45.57 -14.97
CA ILE A 286 -26.15 46.05 -16.37
C ILE A 286 -26.62 44.95 -17.32
N LEU A 287 -26.07 43.75 -17.19
CA LEU A 287 -26.46 42.61 -18.04
C LEU A 287 -27.93 42.24 -17.88
N ARG A 288 -28.47 42.32 -16.67
CA ARG A 288 -29.89 42.05 -16.38
C ARG A 288 -30.81 43.16 -16.92
N THR A 289 -30.43 44.44 -16.83
CA THR A 289 -31.19 45.54 -17.43
C THR A 289 -31.18 45.49 -18.97
N LEU A 290 -30.13 44.91 -19.57
CA LEU A 290 -30.05 44.65 -21.04
C LEU A 290 -30.84 43.38 -21.44
N GLY A 291 -31.57 42.74 -20.50
CA GLY A 291 -32.48 41.63 -20.81
C GLY A 291 -31.89 40.21 -20.59
N MET A 292 -30.74 40.11 -19.95
CA MET A 292 -30.20 38.78 -19.61
C MET A 292 -31.06 38.10 -18.54
N THR A 293 -31.48 36.85 -18.79
CA THR A 293 -32.25 36.06 -17.83
C THR A 293 -31.42 35.64 -16.62
N PRO A 294 -32.04 35.42 -15.43
CA PRO A 294 -31.33 34.91 -14.26
C PRO A 294 -30.55 33.62 -14.57
N GLY A 295 -31.11 32.69 -15.38
CA GLY A 295 -30.43 31.48 -15.83
C GLY A 295 -29.21 31.74 -16.70
N GLY A 296 -29.22 32.82 -17.49
CA GLY A 296 -28.07 33.30 -18.26
C GLY A 296 -26.92 33.73 -17.36
N VAL A 297 -27.21 34.44 -16.27
CA VAL A 297 -26.23 34.86 -15.25
C VAL A 297 -25.62 33.62 -14.56
N VAL A 298 -26.49 32.68 -14.11
CA VAL A 298 -25.99 31.39 -13.57
C VAL A 298 -25.05 30.72 -14.52
N GLY A 299 -25.41 30.64 -15.81
CA GLY A 299 -24.56 30.01 -16.86
C GLY A 299 -23.17 30.65 -17.02
N VAL A 300 -23.09 32.00 -16.90
CA VAL A 300 -21.80 32.74 -17.02
C VAL A 300 -20.87 32.35 -15.86
N PHE A 301 -21.34 32.40 -14.61
CA PHE A 301 -20.53 32.15 -13.44
C PHE A 301 -20.26 30.64 -13.24
N ALA A 302 -21.20 29.75 -13.58
CA ALA A 302 -21.01 28.31 -13.59
C ALA A 302 -19.92 27.93 -14.61
N PHE A 303 -19.96 28.51 -15.80
CA PHE A 303 -18.94 28.26 -16.83
C PHE A 303 -17.55 28.78 -16.41
N GLN A 304 -17.49 29.94 -15.77
CA GLN A 304 -16.24 30.46 -15.21
C GLN A 304 -15.65 29.52 -14.14
N GLY A 305 -16.45 29.03 -13.21
CA GLY A 305 -16.01 28.11 -12.18
C GLY A 305 -15.58 26.74 -12.75
N LEU A 306 -16.30 26.24 -13.77
CA LEU A 306 -15.91 25.05 -14.51
C LEU A 306 -14.52 25.19 -15.16
N ILE A 307 -14.23 26.34 -15.79
CA ILE A 307 -12.91 26.60 -16.37
C ILE A 307 -11.83 26.57 -15.31
N ILE A 308 -12.05 27.22 -14.15
CA ILE A 308 -11.12 27.22 -13.03
C ILE A 308 -10.86 25.78 -12.53
N GLY A 309 -11.94 25.02 -12.31
CA GLY A 309 -11.87 23.63 -11.84
C GLY A 309 -11.15 22.73 -12.86
N TRP A 310 -11.47 22.84 -14.14
CA TRP A 310 -10.87 22.01 -15.18
C TRP A 310 -9.40 22.33 -15.42
N LEU A 311 -9.04 23.62 -15.45
CA LEU A 311 -7.65 24.05 -15.56
C LEU A 311 -6.84 23.63 -14.33
N GLY A 312 -7.39 23.83 -13.12
CA GLY A 312 -6.74 23.43 -11.88
C GLY A 312 -6.54 21.90 -11.81
N THR A 313 -7.57 21.12 -12.15
CA THR A 313 -7.48 19.66 -12.19
C THR A 313 -6.49 19.18 -13.26
N GLY A 314 -6.56 19.71 -14.48
CA GLY A 314 -5.65 19.32 -15.56
C GLY A 314 -4.18 19.62 -15.24
N LEU A 315 -3.90 20.81 -14.71
CA LEU A 315 -2.55 21.18 -14.26
C LEU A 315 -2.13 20.34 -13.05
N GLY A 316 -3.06 20.06 -12.13
CA GLY A 316 -2.82 19.22 -10.96
C GLY A 316 -2.49 17.77 -11.33
N VAL A 317 -3.20 17.19 -12.31
CA VAL A 317 -2.89 15.86 -12.84
C VAL A 317 -1.49 15.85 -13.46
N LEU A 318 -1.18 16.82 -14.30
CA LEU A 318 0.13 16.92 -14.94
C LEU A 318 1.25 17.06 -13.90
N ALA A 319 1.09 17.97 -12.95
CA ALA A 319 2.07 18.19 -11.89
C ALA A 319 2.20 16.97 -10.97
N GLY A 320 1.07 16.31 -10.63
CA GLY A 320 1.04 15.12 -9.79
C GLY A 320 1.75 13.93 -10.45
N VAL A 321 1.52 13.70 -11.75
CA VAL A 321 2.21 12.65 -12.51
C VAL A 321 3.72 12.91 -12.59
N ILE A 322 4.12 14.14 -12.87
CA ILE A 322 5.54 14.53 -12.89
C ILE A 322 6.17 14.34 -11.51
N LEU A 323 5.48 14.80 -10.45
CA LEU A 323 5.94 14.66 -9.09
C LEU A 323 6.06 13.19 -8.70
N ALA A 324 5.05 12.36 -8.96
CA ALA A 324 5.06 10.93 -8.65
C ALA A 324 6.24 10.19 -9.31
N HIS A 325 6.58 10.52 -10.55
CA HIS A 325 7.74 9.96 -11.25
C HIS A 325 9.08 10.45 -10.68
N GLY A 326 9.16 11.72 -10.32
CA GLY A 326 10.39 12.32 -9.80
C GLY A 326 10.60 12.16 -8.29
N LEU A 327 9.61 11.64 -7.56
CA LEU A 327 9.64 11.58 -6.09
C LEU A 327 10.78 10.69 -5.52
N PRO A 328 11.09 9.52 -6.13
CA PRO A 328 12.23 8.72 -5.69
C PRO A 328 13.58 9.48 -5.83
N ASP A 329 13.77 10.19 -6.93
CA ASP A 329 15.00 10.94 -7.18
C ASP A 329 15.06 12.22 -6.32
N LEU A 330 13.91 12.88 -6.13
CA LEU A 330 13.78 14.04 -5.25
C LEU A 330 14.11 13.68 -3.80
N ALA A 331 13.63 12.55 -3.33
CA ALA A 331 13.91 12.05 -1.98
C ALA A 331 15.41 11.79 -1.81
N ALA A 332 16.02 11.06 -2.75
CA ALA A 332 17.46 10.78 -2.72
C ALA A 332 18.30 12.09 -2.75
N TRP A 333 17.86 13.08 -3.52
CA TRP A 333 18.51 14.40 -3.56
C TRP A 333 18.37 15.15 -2.22
N LEU A 334 17.19 15.11 -1.58
CA LEU A 334 16.97 15.73 -0.27
C LEU A 334 17.79 15.04 0.81
N GLU A 335 17.86 13.71 0.82
CA GLU A 335 18.72 12.95 1.75
C GLU A 335 20.20 13.34 1.62
N ALA A 336 20.68 13.46 0.37
CA ALA A 336 22.05 13.90 0.11
C ALA A 336 22.31 15.35 0.54
N LEU A 337 21.30 16.23 0.42
CA LEU A 337 21.43 17.65 0.77
C LEU A 337 21.43 17.87 2.29
N PHE A 338 20.56 17.19 3.02
CA PHE A 338 20.37 17.40 4.45
C PHE A 338 21.17 16.42 5.32
N GLY A 339 21.81 15.41 4.73
CA GLY A 339 22.68 14.46 5.44
C GLY A 339 21.94 13.54 6.41
N PHE A 340 20.63 13.36 6.25
CA PHE A 340 19.87 12.38 7.02
C PHE A 340 19.23 11.34 6.07
N GLN A 341 19.10 10.12 6.54
CA GLN A 341 18.39 9.07 5.83
C GLN A 341 16.95 9.03 6.34
N VAL A 342 15.98 9.18 5.45
CA VAL A 342 14.54 9.08 5.78
C VAL A 342 14.18 7.64 6.12
N PHE A 343 14.81 6.71 5.41
CA PHE A 343 14.65 5.27 5.65
C PHE A 343 16.00 4.69 6.04
N ASP A 344 16.11 4.25 7.27
CA ASP A 344 17.23 3.42 7.70
C ASP A 344 17.11 2.05 7.01
N ALA A 345 18.08 1.73 6.16
CA ALA A 345 18.11 0.47 5.42
C ALA A 345 18.12 -0.75 6.35
N GLU A 346 18.63 -0.60 7.57
CA GLU A 346 18.64 -1.67 8.58
C GLU A 346 17.24 -1.91 9.20
N VAL A 347 16.35 -0.90 9.18
CA VAL A 347 15.02 -0.98 9.80
C VAL A 347 13.94 -1.27 8.76
N TYR A 348 14.01 -0.60 7.59
CA TYR A 348 12.92 -0.64 6.61
C TYR A 348 13.23 -1.45 5.36
N TYR A 349 14.50 -1.88 5.15
CA TYR A 349 14.97 -2.64 3.95
C TYR A 349 14.60 -1.99 2.60
N ILE A 350 14.11 -0.76 2.62
CA ILE A 350 13.72 0.02 1.45
C ILE A 350 14.74 1.13 1.31
N THR A 351 15.60 1.02 0.29
CA THR A 351 16.67 1.99 0.01
C THR A 351 16.19 3.21 -0.79
N ARG A 352 14.96 3.16 -1.33
CA ARG A 352 14.37 4.25 -2.12
C ARG A 352 12.87 4.30 -1.87
N ILE A 353 12.29 5.49 -1.86
CA ILE A 353 10.84 5.66 -1.78
C ILE A 353 10.22 5.02 -3.03
N PRO A 354 9.45 3.92 -2.88
CA PRO A 354 8.80 3.33 -4.02
C PRO A 354 7.64 4.22 -4.47
N SER A 355 7.49 4.43 -5.78
CA SER A 355 6.38 5.17 -6.35
C SER A 355 5.80 4.38 -7.51
N LYS A 356 4.54 4.00 -7.41
CA LYS A 356 3.81 3.26 -8.45
C LYS A 356 2.56 4.02 -8.83
N LEU A 357 2.58 4.59 -10.03
CA LEU A 357 1.45 5.36 -10.56
C LEU A 357 0.44 4.40 -11.17
N GLU A 358 -0.77 4.37 -10.63
CA GLU A 358 -1.89 3.58 -11.16
C GLU A 358 -2.87 4.49 -11.90
N GLY A 359 -3.13 4.19 -13.19
CA GLY A 359 -4.01 5.01 -14.04
C GLY A 359 -5.43 5.11 -13.50
N GLY A 360 -5.91 4.08 -12.78
CA GLY A 360 -7.21 4.07 -12.11
C GLY A 360 -7.34 5.15 -11.04
N ASP A 361 -6.29 5.32 -10.23
CA ASP A 361 -6.27 6.33 -9.16
C ASP A 361 -6.20 7.74 -9.72
N VAL A 362 -5.37 7.95 -10.74
CA VAL A 362 -5.30 9.25 -11.43
C VAL A 362 -6.66 9.63 -12.01
N LEU A 363 -7.35 8.69 -12.63
CA LEU A 363 -8.69 8.90 -13.17
C LEU A 363 -9.71 9.18 -12.06
N LEU A 364 -9.67 8.41 -10.97
CA LEU A 364 -10.56 8.59 -9.82
C LEU A 364 -10.40 9.98 -9.21
N VAL A 365 -9.17 10.41 -8.97
CA VAL A 365 -8.85 11.74 -8.44
C VAL A 365 -9.29 12.84 -9.41
N ALA A 366 -8.99 12.70 -10.71
CA ALA A 366 -9.38 13.68 -11.71
C ALA A 366 -10.90 13.83 -11.81
N VAL A 367 -11.63 12.73 -11.92
CA VAL A 367 -13.10 12.75 -11.99
C VAL A 367 -13.70 13.27 -10.68
N GLY A 368 -13.19 12.83 -9.52
CA GLY A 368 -13.63 13.31 -8.22
C GLY A 368 -13.45 14.83 -8.06
N ALA A 369 -12.28 15.35 -8.47
CA ALA A 369 -12.01 16.79 -8.45
C ALA A 369 -12.92 17.56 -9.41
N LEU A 370 -13.15 17.05 -10.64
CA LEU A 370 -14.06 17.68 -11.61
C LEU A 370 -15.50 17.68 -11.11
N VAL A 371 -15.98 16.62 -10.50
CA VAL A 371 -17.33 16.56 -9.91
C VAL A 371 -17.45 17.54 -8.74
N ALA A 372 -16.50 17.51 -7.81
CA ALA A 372 -16.51 18.39 -6.62
C ALA A 372 -16.45 19.86 -7.02
N THR A 373 -15.58 20.24 -7.96
CA THR A 373 -15.46 21.62 -8.45
C THR A 373 -16.72 22.07 -9.20
N SER A 374 -17.35 21.17 -9.96
CA SER A 374 -18.62 21.46 -10.66
C SER A 374 -19.78 21.69 -9.67
N LEU A 375 -19.87 20.86 -8.62
CA LEU A 375 -20.87 21.05 -7.57
C LEU A 375 -20.61 22.33 -6.77
N ALA A 376 -19.35 22.63 -6.45
CA ALA A 376 -18.96 23.83 -5.72
C ALA A 376 -19.33 25.12 -6.46
N THR A 377 -19.31 25.14 -7.79
CA THR A 377 -19.66 26.32 -8.58
C THR A 377 -21.16 26.64 -8.59
N TRP A 378 -22.01 25.67 -8.29
CA TRP A 378 -23.45 25.80 -8.36
C TRP A 378 -24.03 26.85 -7.37
N TYR A 379 -23.55 26.84 -6.13
CA TYR A 379 -24.03 27.75 -5.09
C TYR A 379 -23.71 29.24 -5.41
N PRO A 380 -22.44 29.61 -5.70
CA PRO A 380 -22.10 30.99 -6.04
C PRO A 380 -22.79 31.48 -7.32
N ALA A 381 -22.94 30.62 -8.33
CA ALA A 381 -23.64 30.95 -9.57
C ALA A 381 -25.12 31.28 -9.35
N ARG A 382 -25.82 30.55 -8.47
CA ARG A 382 -27.19 30.87 -8.08
C ARG A 382 -27.28 32.20 -7.30
N ARG A 383 -26.32 32.46 -6.44
CA ARG A 383 -26.26 33.71 -5.69
C ARG A 383 -26.05 34.92 -6.60
N ALA A 384 -25.27 34.76 -7.69
CA ALA A 384 -25.12 35.81 -8.71
C ALA A 384 -26.44 36.17 -9.39
N ALA A 385 -27.30 35.20 -9.67
CA ALA A 385 -28.60 35.42 -10.28
C ALA A 385 -29.60 36.07 -9.37
N ALA A 386 -29.41 36.04 -8.06
CA ALA A 386 -30.27 36.67 -7.06
C ALA A 386 -29.99 38.18 -6.83
N VAL A 387 -28.97 38.75 -7.50
CA VAL A 387 -28.65 40.19 -7.39
C VAL A 387 -29.77 41.03 -8.02
N GLU A 388 -30.38 41.94 -7.23
CA GLU A 388 -31.40 42.84 -7.70
C GLU A 388 -30.77 44.03 -8.43
N PRO A 389 -31.13 44.30 -9.72
CA PRO A 389 -30.51 45.38 -10.52
C PRO A 389 -30.71 46.78 -9.91
N ALA A 390 -31.89 47.01 -9.32
CA ALA A 390 -32.21 48.31 -8.75
C ALA A 390 -31.36 48.67 -7.51
N GLU A 391 -31.03 47.66 -6.70
CA GLU A 391 -30.23 47.83 -5.49
C GLU A 391 -28.73 47.96 -5.80
N ALA A 392 -28.27 47.21 -6.80
CA ALA A 392 -26.85 47.20 -7.22
C ALA A 392 -26.45 48.55 -7.87
N LEU A 393 -27.34 49.18 -8.65
CA LEU A 393 -27.07 50.46 -9.31
C LEU A 393 -27.28 51.72 -8.45
N ARG A 394 -27.83 51.57 -7.24
CA ARG A 394 -28.02 52.65 -6.29
C ARG A 394 -26.83 52.91 -5.39
N HIS A 395 -25.89 51.96 -5.32
CA HIS A 395 -24.72 52.02 -4.43
C HIS A 395 -23.39 52.25 -5.17
N ASP A 396 -23.42 52.37 -6.50
CA ASP A 396 -22.34 52.88 -7.34
C ASP A 396 -22.64 54.37 -7.65
#